data_80139e9792929ce0d95e17ac298c4f2e
#
_entry.id   80139e9792929ce0d95e17ac298c4f2e
#
_cell.length_a   1.000
_cell.length_b   1.000
_cell.length_c   1.000
_cell.angle_alpha   90.00
_cell.angle_beta   90.00
_cell.angle_gamma   90.00
#
_symmetry.space_group_name_H-M   'P 1'
#
loop_
_entity.id
_entity.type
_entity.pdbx_description
1 polymer ?
#
loop_
_entity_poly.entity_id
_entity_poly.type
_entity_poly.pdbx_seq_one_letter_code
_entity_poly.pdbx_strand_id
1 'polypeptide(L)'
;MTQTRYTLQQHHVNLKSSVKLSHVNMYHCESPASNIFPGHPYSKIIFIQKGQGQFYFGNQFLPVRENDLLLVNPDKQKFSVDVRESPLDFVILGIENLSFIDDTKQCIPPFTRLSFPSDTCQHLMHMLIHELEKHSEFYEDACRYYLNLILIEIQRNTNIHYDFPSKEKNNRDCKFVKEYLDSHYTENITLDILSKESKMNKYYLVHSFTKHFGCSPISYLNDKRIEESKNLLETTNHSIAAIASMIGFSSQ
;
A
#
# COMPACT_ATOMS: atom_id res chain seq x y z
N MET A 1 31.05 14.53 40.69
CA MET A 1 30.75 14.44 39.24
C MET A 1 30.11 13.07 38.99
N THR A 2 28.83 13.05 38.75
CA THR A 2 28.09 11.80 38.50
C THR A 2 28.00 11.60 36.99
N GLN A 3 28.60 10.52 36.48
CA GLN A 3 28.52 10.16 35.07
C GLN A 3 27.50 9.00 34.93
N THR A 4 26.43 9.22 34.16
CA THR A 4 25.48 8.16 33.81
C THR A 4 25.79 7.67 32.40
N ARG A 5 26.05 6.37 32.24
CA ARG A 5 26.32 5.73 30.96
C ARG A 5 25.13 4.85 30.58
N TYR A 6 24.53 5.10 29.41
CA TYR A 6 23.51 4.23 28.84
C TYR A 6 24.15 3.29 27.82
N THR A 7 23.94 1.99 27.99
CA THR A 7 24.32 0.98 27.00
C THR A 7 23.08 0.64 26.19
N LEU A 8 23.11 0.94 24.88
CA LEU A 8 21.99 0.64 23.98
C LEU A 8 22.06 -0.84 23.61
N GLN A 9 21.08 -1.63 24.05
CA GLN A 9 20.89 -2.98 23.54
C GLN A 9 20.11 -2.88 22.22
N GLN A 10 20.56 -3.63 21.21
CA GLN A 10 19.81 -3.75 19.94
C GLN A 10 18.54 -4.56 20.20
N HIS A 11 17.50 -3.90 20.69
CA HIS A 11 16.15 -4.45 20.63
C HIS A 11 15.66 -4.25 19.18
N HIS A 12 15.43 -5.37 18.52
CA HIS A 12 15.01 -5.42 17.13
C HIS A 12 13.59 -4.86 16.93
N VAL A 13 13.41 -3.55 16.98
CA VAL A 13 12.41 -2.92 16.14
C VAL A 13 13.04 -2.90 14.75
N ASN A 14 12.84 -3.98 14.01
CA ASN A 14 13.24 -4.06 12.62
C ASN A 14 12.32 -3.17 11.77
N LEU A 15 12.38 -1.87 11.95
CA LEU A 15 12.04 -0.94 10.88
C LEU A 15 13.12 -1.17 9.82
N LYS A 16 12.87 -2.15 8.96
CA LYS A 16 13.80 -2.55 7.91
C LYS A 16 14.05 -1.32 7.03
N SER A 17 15.26 -1.16 6.57
CA SER A 17 15.66 -0.21 5.53
C SER A 17 14.79 -0.26 4.24
N SER A 18 13.77 -1.12 4.22
CA SER A 18 12.83 -1.32 3.14
C SER A 18 11.55 -0.46 3.22
N VAL A 19 11.23 0.14 4.38
CA VAL A 19 10.10 1.06 4.50
C VAL A 19 10.42 2.32 3.73
N LYS A 20 9.53 2.70 2.83
CA LYS A 20 9.75 3.86 1.97
C LYS A 20 8.56 4.80 2.07
N LEU A 21 8.84 6.06 2.43
CA LEU A 21 7.90 7.15 2.22
C LEU A 21 7.82 7.41 0.72
N SER A 22 6.69 7.06 0.11
CA SER A 22 6.51 7.14 -1.34
C SER A 22 6.14 8.56 -1.77
N HIS A 23 5.22 9.16 -1.05
CA HIS A 23 4.73 10.53 -1.29
C HIS A 23 4.02 11.05 -0.05
N VAL A 24 3.86 12.36 -0.03
CA VAL A 24 3.03 13.06 0.94
C VAL A 24 2.09 13.99 0.18
N ASN A 25 0.79 13.89 0.47
CA ASN A 25 -0.21 14.76 -0.11
C ASN A 25 -0.92 15.55 1.00
N MET A 26 -1.00 16.86 0.82
CA MET A 26 -1.73 17.75 1.71
C MET A 26 -3.05 18.13 1.05
N TYR A 27 -4.14 18.06 1.79
CA TYR A 27 -5.49 18.33 1.31
C TYR A 27 -6.17 19.39 2.16
N HIS A 28 -6.79 20.32 1.46
CA HIS A 28 -7.74 21.27 2.02
C HIS A 28 -9.12 21.00 1.41
N CYS A 29 -10.07 20.61 2.24
CA CYS A 29 -11.45 20.38 1.81
C CYS A 29 -12.33 21.50 2.36
N GLU A 30 -12.85 22.32 1.46
CA GLU A 30 -13.82 23.37 1.81
C GLU A 30 -15.13 22.77 2.34
N SER A 31 -15.91 23.56 3.07
CA SER A 31 -17.21 23.17 3.58
C SER A 31 -18.31 24.00 2.89
N PRO A 32 -19.44 23.40 2.45
CA PRO A 32 -19.71 21.96 2.42
C PRO A 32 -19.13 21.30 1.17
N ALA A 33 -18.48 20.15 1.32
CA ALA A 33 -17.95 19.40 0.18
C ALA A 33 -17.91 17.90 0.45
N SER A 34 -18.01 17.13 -0.62
CA SER A 34 -17.73 15.68 -0.62
C SER A 34 -16.68 15.37 -1.67
N ASN A 35 -15.56 14.80 -1.25
CA ASN A 35 -14.42 14.50 -2.10
C ASN A 35 -14.16 12.99 -2.13
N ILE A 36 -13.89 12.44 -3.32
CA ILE A 36 -13.63 11.01 -3.52
C ILE A 36 -12.14 10.80 -3.78
N PHE A 37 -11.54 9.88 -3.05
CA PHE A 37 -10.14 9.51 -3.15
C PHE A 37 -10.00 8.08 -3.67
N PRO A 38 -9.09 7.82 -4.62
CA PRO A 38 -8.87 6.49 -5.17
C PRO A 38 -8.25 5.54 -4.14
N GLY A 39 -8.51 4.24 -4.30
CA GLY A 39 -7.77 3.19 -3.61
C GLY A 39 -6.32 3.14 -4.07
N HIS A 40 -5.41 2.66 -3.22
CA HIS A 40 -3.97 2.64 -3.50
C HIS A 40 -3.31 1.32 -3.06
N PRO A 41 -2.22 0.91 -3.74
CA PRO A 41 -1.51 -0.33 -3.46
C PRO A 41 -0.52 -0.25 -2.29
N TYR A 42 -0.53 0.83 -1.51
CA TYR A 42 0.37 1.08 -0.39
C TYR A 42 -0.40 1.47 0.86
N SER A 43 0.22 1.29 2.01
CA SER A 43 -0.32 1.73 3.29
C SER A 43 -0.32 3.25 3.40
N LYS A 44 -1.24 3.79 4.18
CA LYS A 44 -1.33 5.23 4.44
C LYS A 44 -1.41 5.52 5.92
N ILE A 45 -0.80 6.63 6.30
CA ILE A 45 -1.11 7.34 7.53
C ILE A 45 -1.79 8.64 7.12
N ILE A 46 -3.02 8.88 7.62
CA ILE A 46 -3.76 10.10 7.38
C ILE A 46 -3.80 10.87 8.71
N PHE A 47 -3.29 12.08 8.71
CA PHE A 47 -3.27 12.95 9.88
C PHE A 47 -4.19 14.15 9.66
N ILE A 48 -5.12 14.35 10.59
CA ILE A 48 -6.06 15.48 10.56
C ILE A 48 -5.38 16.68 11.22
N GLN A 49 -4.99 17.65 10.38
CA GLN A 49 -4.30 18.86 10.86
C GLN A 49 -5.25 19.86 11.50
N LYS A 50 -6.45 20.01 10.92
CA LYS A 50 -7.44 21.01 11.37
C LYS A 50 -8.85 20.63 10.94
N GLY A 51 -9.83 21.01 11.75
CA GLY A 51 -11.23 20.83 11.44
C GLY A 51 -11.78 19.47 11.83
N GLN A 52 -12.95 19.18 11.30
CA GLN A 52 -13.67 17.92 11.54
C GLN A 52 -14.42 17.48 10.29
N GLY A 53 -14.61 16.16 10.13
CA GLY A 53 -15.28 15.61 8.97
C GLY A 53 -15.66 14.15 9.15
N GLN A 54 -16.13 13.53 8.08
CA GLN A 54 -16.50 12.12 8.05
C GLN A 54 -15.82 11.45 6.88
N PHE A 55 -15.06 10.39 7.17
CA PHE A 55 -14.47 9.51 6.16
C PHE A 55 -15.41 8.35 5.93
N TYR A 56 -15.74 8.07 4.67
CA TYR A 56 -16.57 6.95 4.24
C TYR A 56 -15.75 5.92 3.49
N PHE A 57 -15.91 4.67 3.88
CA PHE A 57 -15.23 3.54 3.30
C PHE A 57 -16.23 2.41 3.07
N GLY A 58 -16.67 2.24 1.81
CA GLY A 58 -17.83 1.40 1.51
C GLY A 58 -19.06 1.87 2.28
N ASN A 59 -19.65 0.97 3.10
CA ASN A 59 -20.82 1.26 3.94
C ASN A 59 -20.46 1.72 5.36
N GLN A 60 -19.17 1.85 5.67
CA GLN A 60 -18.71 2.30 6.98
C GLN A 60 -18.36 3.78 6.94
N PHE A 61 -18.63 4.49 8.02
CA PHE A 61 -18.19 5.86 8.19
C PHE A 61 -17.40 6.02 9.49
N LEU A 62 -16.45 6.93 9.46
CA LEU A 62 -15.58 7.24 10.58
C LEU A 62 -15.55 8.76 10.78
N PRO A 63 -16.12 9.27 11.88
CA PRO A 63 -15.98 10.67 12.21
C PRO A 63 -14.55 10.97 12.66
N VAL A 64 -13.99 12.07 12.16
CA VAL A 64 -12.64 12.51 12.46
C VAL A 64 -12.63 13.96 12.94
N ARG A 65 -11.62 14.29 13.72
CA ARG A 65 -11.37 15.63 14.23
C ARG A 65 -9.87 15.92 14.24
N GLU A 66 -9.55 17.16 14.50
CA GLU A 66 -8.17 17.63 14.64
C GLU A 66 -7.33 16.72 15.54
N ASN A 67 -6.10 16.44 15.12
CA ASN A 67 -5.14 15.54 15.71
C ASN A 67 -5.49 14.03 15.66
N ASP A 68 -6.57 13.63 15.01
CA ASP A 68 -6.79 12.21 14.73
C ASP A 68 -5.77 11.69 13.71
N LEU A 69 -5.38 10.44 13.87
CA LEU A 69 -4.50 9.72 12.98
C LEU A 69 -5.20 8.45 12.50
N LEU A 70 -5.29 8.27 11.18
CA LEU A 70 -5.89 7.09 10.58
C LEU A 70 -4.81 6.23 9.96
N LEU A 71 -4.87 4.93 10.22
CA LEU A 71 -4.03 3.91 9.59
C LEU A 71 -4.85 3.17 8.56
N VAL A 72 -4.33 3.07 7.36
CA VAL A 72 -5.00 2.44 6.22
C VAL A 72 -4.05 1.46 5.55
N ASN A 73 -4.45 0.20 5.48
CA ASN A 73 -3.73 -0.81 4.71
C ASN A 73 -4.01 -0.68 3.20
N PRO A 74 -3.19 -1.28 2.32
CA PRO A 74 -3.43 -1.30 0.89
C PRO A 74 -4.82 -1.82 0.57
N ASP A 75 -5.65 -1.04 -0.10
CA ASP A 75 -6.99 -1.42 -0.52
C ASP A 75 -7.37 -0.79 -1.86
N LYS A 76 -8.23 -1.49 -2.60
CA LYS A 76 -8.80 -1.01 -3.85
C LYS A 76 -9.95 -0.04 -3.67
N GLN A 77 -10.60 -0.09 -2.51
CA GLN A 77 -11.79 0.69 -2.29
C GLN A 77 -11.44 2.17 -2.29
N LYS A 78 -12.26 2.92 -2.99
CA LYS A 78 -12.27 4.38 -2.89
C LYS A 78 -12.80 4.75 -1.51
N PHE A 79 -12.29 5.82 -0.95
CA PHE A 79 -12.91 6.44 0.20
C PHE A 79 -13.39 7.85 -0.15
N SER A 80 -14.39 8.34 0.55
CA SER A 80 -14.83 9.71 0.43
C SER A 80 -14.73 10.45 1.75
N VAL A 81 -14.63 11.76 1.66
CA VAL A 81 -14.51 12.66 2.79
C VAL A 81 -15.61 13.69 2.68
N ASP A 82 -16.53 13.70 3.65
CA ASP A 82 -17.58 14.70 3.77
C ASP A 82 -17.20 15.74 4.83
N VAL A 83 -17.34 17.00 4.44
CA VAL A 83 -17.09 18.16 5.29
C VAL A 83 -18.36 19.01 5.31
N ARG A 84 -18.92 19.27 6.50
CA ARG A 84 -20.22 19.93 6.61
C ARG A 84 -20.19 21.31 7.25
N GLU A 85 -19.44 21.48 8.32
CA GLU A 85 -19.52 22.66 9.19
C GLU A 85 -18.30 23.59 9.06
N SER A 86 -17.12 23.02 8.94
CA SER A 86 -15.85 23.76 8.85
C SER A 86 -14.91 23.09 7.87
N PRO A 87 -14.00 23.82 7.22
CA PRO A 87 -12.98 23.22 6.38
C PRO A 87 -12.17 22.16 7.12
N LEU A 88 -11.72 21.15 6.37
CA LEU A 88 -10.93 20.04 6.87
C LEU A 88 -9.57 20.02 6.18
N ASP A 89 -8.51 20.13 6.96
CA ASP A 89 -7.13 19.99 6.50
C ASP A 89 -6.56 18.66 6.95
N PHE A 90 -6.02 17.89 6.05
CA PHE A 90 -5.38 16.62 6.37
C PHE A 90 -4.23 16.29 5.45
N VAL A 91 -3.33 15.47 5.95
CA VAL A 91 -2.14 14.99 5.24
C VAL A 91 -2.18 13.49 5.09
N ILE A 92 -1.85 12.99 3.90
CA ILE A 92 -1.71 11.56 3.61
C ILE A 92 -0.23 11.24 3.38
N LEU A 93 0.34 10.38 4.20
CA LEU A 93 1.64 9.76 3.99
C LEU A 93 1.43 8.41 3.28
N GLY A 94 1.93 8.25 2.06
CA GLY A 94 1.95 6.98 1.34
C GLY A 94 3.20 6.17 1.68
N ILE A 95 3.03 4.94 2.18
CA ILE A 95 4.11 4.11 2.72
C ILE A 95 4.17 2.80 1.95
N GLU A 96 5.30 2.54 1.29
CA GLU A 96 5.57 1.28 0.60
C GLU A 96 6.27 0.28 1.53
N ASN A 97 6.07 -1.00 1.25
CA ASN A 97 6.70 -2.13 1.93
C ASN A 97 6.39 -2.23 3.44
N LEU A 98 5.19 -1.82 3.83
CA LEU A 98 4.69 -1.93 5.19
C LEU A 98 3.20 -2.26 5.14
N SER A 99 2.74 -3.11 6.07
CA SER A 99 1.32 -3.31 6.38
C SER A 99 1.13 -3.24 7.89
N PHE A 100 0.01 -2.66 8.32
CA PHE A 100 -0.38 -2.60 9.73
C PHE A 100 -1.10 -3.89 10.10
N ILE A 101 -0.66 -4.54 11.16
CA ILE A 101 -1.22 -5.79 11.68
C ILE A 101 -1.51 -5.66 13.18
N ASP A 102 -2.41 -6.50 13.68
CA ASP A 102 -2.71 -6.63 15.11
C ASP A 102 -1.82 -7.69 15.80
N ASP A 103 -2.05 -7.91 17.09
CA ASP A 103 -1.37 -8.93 17.90
C ASP A 103 -1.53 -10.35 17.34
N THR A 104 -2.61 -10.63 16.58
CA THR A 104 -2.87 -11.92 15.94
C THR A 104 -2.16 -12.07 14.59
N LYS A 105 -1.38 -11.08 14.19
CA LYS A 105 -0.72 -10.95 12.88
C LYS A 105 -1.70 -10.88 11.70
N GLN A 106 -2.92 -10.44 11.96
CA GLN A 106 -3.90 -10.14 10.91
C GLN A 106 -3.84 -8.65 10.56
N CYS A 107 -4.18 -8.34 9.30
CA CYS A 107 -4.31 -6.94 8.89
C CYS A 107 -5.38 -6.25 9.74
N ILE A 108 -5.06 -5.06 10.25
CA ILE A 108 -6.05 -4.24 10.94
C ILE A 108 -7.21 -3.90 9.98
N PRO A 109 -8.39 -3.52 10.50
CA PRO A 109 -9.50 -3.07 9.67
C PRO A 109 -9.07 -2.00 8.65
N PRO A 110 -9.74 -1.90 7.50
CA PRO A 110 -9.38 -1.00 6.41
C PRO A 110 -9.10 0.44 6.85
N PHE A 111 -9.82 0.92 7.85
CA PHE A 111 -9.57 2.18 8.54
C PHE A 111 -9.50 1.94 10.05
N THR A 112 -8.35 2.19 10.62
CA THR A 112 -8.17 2.18 12.07
C THR A 112 -7.82 3.58 12.53
N ARG A 113 -8.69 4.16 13.36
CA ARG A 113 -8.47 5.48 13.96
C ARG A 113 -7.71 5.34 15.26
N LEU A 114 -6.63 6.08 15.37
CA LEU A 114 -5.96 6.34 16.62
C LEU A 114 -6.45 7.71 17.12
N SER A 115 -7.40 7.69 18.08
CA SER A 115 -7.87 8.90 18.72
C SER A 115 -6.84 9.31 19.76
N PHE A 116 -6.44 10.58 19.70
CA PHE A 116 -5.44 11.15 20.61
C PHE A 116 -4.09 10.41 20.54
N PRO A 117 -3.42 10.42 19.37
CA PRO A 117 -2.03 10.02 19.34
C PRO A 117 -1.25 10.82 20.39
N SER A 118 -0.18 10.24 20.93
CA SER A 118 0.65 10.92 21.94
C SER A 118 1.08 12.31 21.44
N ASP A 119 1.27 13.25 22.35
CA ASP A 119 1.79 14.58 22.00
C ASP A 119 3.07 14.49 21.18
N THR A 120 3.91 13.49 21.47
CA THR A 120 5.13 13.19 20.70
C THR A 120 4.79 12.84 19.26
N CYS A 121 3.79 11.99 19.02
CA CYS A 121 3.38 11.59 17.66
C CYS A 121 2.84 12.79 16.87
N GLN A 122 2.01 13.63 17.50
CA GLN A 122 1.52 14.86 16.90
C GLN A 122 2.67 15.81 16.53
N HIS A 123 3.60 16.02 17.45
CA HIS A 123 4.78 16.87 17.22
C HIS A 123 5.63 16.36 16.04
N LEU A 124 5.87 15.05 15.96
CA LEU A 124 6.62 14.45 14.85
C LEU A 124 5.91 14.62 13.51
N MET A 125 4.56 14.53 13.47
CA MET A 125 3.77 14.82 12.26
C MET A 125 3.92 16.29 11.84
N HIS A 126 3.85 17.23 12.77
CA HIS A 126 4.06 18.66 12.47
C HIS A 126 5.48 18.94 11.99
N MET A 127 6.49 18.31 12.58
CA MET A 127 7.88 18.46 12.12
C MET A 127 8.09 17.92 10.70
N LEU A 128 7.49 16.77 10.37
CA LEU A 128 7.52 16.22 9.01
C LEU A 128 6.88 17.19 8.01
N ILE A 129 5.71 17.74 8.34
CA ILE A 129 5.00 18.69 7.49
C ILE A 129 5.83 19.97 7.30
N HIS A 130 6.45 20.48 8.37
CA HIS A 130 7.30 21.66 8.32
C HIS A 130 8.52 21.47 7.40
N GLU A 131 9.16 20.29 7.43
CA GLU A 131 10.26 19.98 6.50
C GLU A 131 9.81 20.00 5.04
N LEU A 132 8.61 19.47 4.76
CA LEU A 132 8.03 19.49 3.41
C LEU A 132 7.73 20.91 2.93
N GLU A 133 7.23 21.79 3.79
CA GLU A 133 6.93 23.18 3.44
C GLU A 133 8.20 24.01 3.23
N LYS A 134 9.21 23.76 4.04
CA LYS A 134 10.48 24.50 4.01
C LYS A 134 11.40 24.11 2.87
N HIS A 135 11.33 22.85 2.39
CA HIS A 135 12.19 22.30 1.32
C HIS A 135 13.70 22.58 1.56
N SER A 136 14.16 22.43 2.81
CA SER A 136 15.58 22.59 3.14
C SER A 136 16.42 21.48 2.50
N GLU A 137 17.72 21.67 2.43
CA GLU A 137 18.63 20.60 2.00
C GLU A 137 18.42 19.34 2.84
N PHE A 138 18.35 18.16 2.21
CA PHE A 138 18.06 16.85 2.84
C PHE A 138 16.66 16.70 3.46
N TYR A 139 15.67 17.53 3.11
CA TYR A 139 14.31 17.43 3.65
C TYR A 139 13.68 16.07 3.44
N GLU A 140 13.96 15.38 2.31
CA GLU A 140 13.44 14.03 2.05
C GLU A 140 13.97 13.00 3.05
N ASP A 141 15.24 13.12 3.43
CA ASP A 141 15.86 12.26 4.45
C ASP A 141 15.27 12.57 5.83
N ALA A 142 15.10 13.84 6.18
CA ALA A 142 14.45 14.26 7.42
C ALA A 142 13.02 13.70 7.50
N CYS A 143 12.21 13.83 6.44
CA CYS A 143 10.85 13.25 6.38
C CYS A 143 10.86 11.73 6.57
N ARG A 144 11.84 11.02 6.02
CA ARG A 144 12.01 9.57 6.22
C ARG A 144 12.30 9.21 7.68
N TYR A 145 13.15 9.98 8.34
CA TYR A 145 13.46 9.78 9.77
C TYR A 145 12.25 10.10 10.65
N TYR A 146 11.51 11.18 10.37
CA TYR A 146 10.28 11.49 11.09
C TYR A 146 9.23 10.38 10.91
N LEU A 147 9.04 9.84 9.71
CA LEU A 147 8.16 8.69 9.50
C LEU A 147 8.56 7.50 10.38
N ASN A 148 9.85 7.18 10.46
CA ASN A 148 10.32 6.08 11.30
C ASN A 148 10.03 6.31 12.79
N LEU A 149 10.22 7.54 13.27
CA LEU A 149 9.88 7.90 14.65
C LEU A 149 8.37 7.82 14.91
N ILE A 150 7.53 8.29 13.97
CA ILE A 150 6.07 8.17 14.04
C ILE A 150 5.65 6.70 14.13
N LEU A 151 6.23 5.82 13.32
CA LEU A 151 5.96 4.39 13.37
C LEU A 151 6.35 3.79 14.72
N ILE A 152 7.50 4.17 15.28
CA ILE A 152 7.93 3.74 16.62
C ILE A 152 6.92 4.19 17.67
N GLU A 153 6.47 5.44 17.63
CA GLU A 153 5.50 5.98 18.58
C GLU A 153 4.14 5.29 18.49
N ILE A 154 3.65 4.99 17.29
CA ILE A 154 2.43 4.21 17.09
C ILE A 154 2.58 2.84 17.76
N GLN A 155 3.67 2.14 17.52
CA GLN A 155 3.88 0.80 18.09
C GLN A 155 4.05 0.81 19.61
N ARG A 156 4.63 1.87 20.19
CA ARG A 156 4.79 2.02 21.65
C ARG A 156 3.48 2.25 22.38
N ASN A 157 2.54 2.95 21.73
CA ASN A 157 1.32 3.44 22.35
C ASN A 157 0.07 2.67 21.91
N THR A 158 0.21 1.64 21.08
CA THR A 158 -0.90 0.84 20.56
C THR A 158 -0.50 -0.64 20.43
N ASN A 159 -1.49 -1.51 20.21
CA ASN A 159 -1.28 -2.91 19.87
C ASN A 159 -1.12 -3.13 18.36
N ILE A 160 -0.64 -2.12 17.65
CA ILE A 160 -0.42 -2.20 16.21
C ILE A 160 1.04 -2.54 15.94
N HIS A 161 1.23 -3.58 15.16
CA HIS A 161 2.51 -4.05 14.70
C HIS A 161 2.67 -3.84 13.20
N TYR A 162 3.84 -4.13 12.69
CA TYR A 162 4.18 -3.95 11.28
C TYR A 162 4.59 -5.29 10.66
N ASP A 163 3.96 -5.62 9.53
CA ASP A 163 4.45 -6.66 8.63
C ASP A 163 5.23 -6.00 7.49
N PHE A 164 6.44 -6.48 7.28
CA PHE A 164 7.31 -6.03 6.21
C PHE A 164 7.42 -7.15 5.19
N PRO A 165 6.82 -7.00 4.00
CA PRO A 165 6.98 -7.98 2.95
C PRO A 165 8.48 -8.18 2.70
N SER A 166 9.01 -9.36 3.02
CA SER A 166 10.42 -9.66 2.78
C SER A 166 10.67 -9.69 1.27
N LYS A 167 11.82 -9.19 0.81
CA LYS A 167 12.23 -9.33 -0.59
C LYS A 167 12.17 -10.79 -1.06
N GLU A 168 12.47 -11.73 -0.16
CA GLU A 168 12.40 -13.17 -0.43
C GLU A 168 10.96 -13.69 -0.54
N LYS A 169 10.02 -13.17 0.26
CA LYS A 169 8.60 -13.51 0.15
C LYS A 169 8.03 -12.95 -1.16
N ASN A 170 8.30 -11.68 -1.45
CA ASN A 170 7.89 -11.06 -2.72
C ASN A 170 8.45 -11.80 -3.92
N ASN A 171 9.72 -12.19 -3.89
CA ASN A 171 10.34 -12.96 -4.95
C ASN A 171 9.70 -14.35 -5.12
N ARG A 172 9.38 -15.04 -4.01
CA ARG A 172 8.67 -16.33 -4.04
C ARG A 172 7.25 -16.19 -4.57
N ASP A 173 6.51 -15.20 -4.08
CA ASP A 173 5.13 -14.98 -4.48
C ASP A 173 5.03 -14.57 -5.96
N CYS A 174 5.92 -13.68 -6.42
CA CYS A 174 6.00 -13.32 -7.84
C CYS A 174 6.45 -14.50 -8.72
N LYS A 175 7.37 -15.32 -8.25
CA LYS A 175 7.81 -16.55 -8.93
C LYS A 175 6.67 -17.56 -9.04
N PHE A 176 5.93 -17.77 -7.96
CA PHE A 176 4.74 -18.60 -7.95
C PHE A 176 3.71 -18.13 -8.98
N VAL A 177 3.40 -16.82 -9.02
CA VAL A 177 2.47 -16.25 -10.01
C VAL A 177 2.96 -16.50 -11.44
N LYS A 178 4.26 -16.33 -11.69
CA LYS A 178 4.84 -16.61 -13.00
C LYS A 178 4.70 -18.08 -13.37
N GLU A 179 5.07 -19.00 -12.48
CA GLU A 179 4.97 -20.45 -12.68
C GLU A 179 3.52 -20.88 -12.92
N TYR A 180 2.58 -20.26 -12.21
CA TYR A 180 1.15 -20.47 -12.40
C TYR A 180 0.70 -20.01 -13.80
N LEU A 181 1.11 -18.84 -14.24
CA LEU A 181 0.82 -18.32 -15.58
C LEU A 181 1.43 -19.20 -16.68
N ASP A 182 2.67 -19.66 -16.48
CA ASP A 182 3.38 -20.53 -17.42
C ASP A 182 2.71 -21.92 -17.58
N SER A 183 2.09 -22.44 -16.52
CA SER A 183 1.45 -23.77 -16.53
C SER A 183 -0.03 -23.75 -16.91
N HIS A 184 -0.72 -22.61 -16.76
CA HIS A 184 -2.18 -22.49 -16.97
C HIS A 184 -2.53 -21.47 -18.07
N TYR A 185 -1.60 -21.08 -18.93
CA TYR A 185 -1.80 -20.02 -19.92
C TYR A 185 -2.97 -20.24 -20.87
N THR A 186 -3.39 -21.47 -21.07
CA THR A 186 -4.53 -21.84 -21.91
C THR A 186 -5.89 -21.58 -21.23
N GLU A 187 -5.90 -21.36 -19.92
CA GLU A 187 -7.13 -21.17 -19.13
C GLU A 187 -7.55 -19.70 -19.09
N ASN A 188 -8.82 -19.46 -18.71
CA ASN A 188 -9.31 -18.09 -18.53
C ASN A 188 -8.81 -17.49 -17.20
N ILE A 189 -7.59 -16.99 -17.20
CA ILE A 189 -6.94 -16.40 -16.02
C ILE A 189 -7.33 -14.93 -15.88
N THR A 190 -7.78 -14.57 -14.68
CA THR A 190 -8.08 -13.19 -14.28
C THR A 190 -7.22 -12.78 -13.09
N LEU A 191 -7.13 -11.48 -12.83
CA LEU A 191 -6.46 -10.98 -11.61
C LEU A 191 -7.14 -11.47 -10.33
N ASP A 192 -8.43 -11.81 -10.38
CA ASP A 192 -9.15 -12.40 -9.25
C ASP A 192 -8.67 -13.81 -8.92
N ILE A 193 -8.50 -14.63 -9.95
CA ILE A 193 -7.92 -15.97 -9.82
C ILE A 193 -6.50 -15.88 -9.27
N LEU A 194 -5.64 -15.08 -9.90
CA LEU A 194 -4.25 -14.93 -9.45
C LEU A 194 -4.13 -14.42 -8.00
N SER A 195 -5.01 -13.49 -7.62
CA SER A 195 -5.09 -12.96 -6.26
C SER A 195 -5.47 -14.04 -5.24
N LYS A 196 -6.43 -14.90 -5.60
CA LYS A 196 -6.88 -16.02 -4.75
C LYS A 196 -5.78 -17.07 -4.60
N GLU A 197 -5.19 -17.50 -5.71
CA GLU A 197 -4.16 -18.56 -5.71
C GLU A 197 -2.87 -18.12 -5.01
N SER A 198 -2.42 -16.88 -5.24
CA SER A 198 -1.22 -16.35 -4.60
C SER A 198 -1.44 -15.83 -3.18
N LYS A 199 -2.69 -15.74 -2.71
CA LYS A 199 -3.09 -15.10 -1.44
C LYS A 199 -2.60 -13.64 -1.33
N MET A 200 -2.37 -13.00 -2.46
CA MET A 200 -1.99 -11.59 -2.57
C MET A 200 -3.21 -10.75 -2.93
N ASN A 201 -3.32 -9.54 -2.39
CA ASN A 201 -4.30 -8.62 -2.94
C ASN A 201 -3.90 -8.22 -4.38
N LYS A 202 -4.87 -7.97 -5.25
CA LYS A 202 -4.65 -7.70 -6.69
C LYS A 202 -3.68 -6.54 -6.97
N TYR A 203 -3.71 -5.47 -6.17
CA TYR A 203 -2.82 -4.31 -6.35
C TYR A 203 -1.39 -4.66 -6.02
N TYR A 204 -1.20 -5.32 -4.89
CA TYR A 204 0.12 -5.77 -4.47
C TYR A 204 0.70 -6.77 -5.48
N LEU A 205 -0.13 -7.70 -5.97
CA LEU A 205 0.24 -8.66 -7.01
C LEU A 205 0.71 -7.94 -8.28
N VAL A 206 -0.11 -7.05 -8.84
CA VAL A 206 0.25 -6.30 -10.07
C VAL A 206 1.49 -5.46 -9.86
N HIS A 207 1.56 -4.71 -8.74
CA HIS A 207 2.71 -3.85 -8.45
C HIS A 207 4.01 -4.65 -8.26
N SER A 208 3.97 -5.71 -7.44
CA SER A 208 5.13 -6.55 -7.15
C SER A 208 5.60 -7.32 -8.38
N PHE A 209 4.67 -7.87 -9.15
CA PHE A 209 4.97 -8.60 -10.38
C PHE A 209 5.57 -7.66 -11.44
N THR A 210 4.97 -6.48 -11.65
CA THR A 210 5.50 -5.48 -12.58
C THR A 210 6.89 -4.99 -12.18
N LYS A 211 7.10 -4.76 -10.89
CA LYS A 211 8.42 -4.36 -10.37
C LYS A 211 9.48 -5.46 -10.57
N HIS A 212 9.08 -6.74 -10.52
CA HIS A 212 9.98 -7.87 -10.61
C HIS A 212 10.26 -8.31 -12.06
N PHE A 213 9.21 -8.31 -12.91
CA PHE A 213 9.29 -8.82 -14.30
C PHE A 213 9.16 -7.74 -15.37
N GLY A 214 8.97 -6.47 -15.02
CA GLY A 214 8.87 -5.35 -15.95
C GLY A 214 7.51 -5.17 -16.65
N CYS A 215 6.59 -6.13 -16.51
CA CYS A 215 5.25 -6.08 -17.11
C CYS A 215 4.17 -6.57 -16.15
N SER A 216 2.90 -6.24 -16.42
CA SER A 216 1.79 -6.73 -15.59
C SER A 216 1.57 -8.23 -15.76
N PRO A 217 0.96 -8.93 -14.76
CA PRO A 217 0.64 -10.36 -14.89
C PRO A 217 -0.17 -10.71 -16.14
N ILE A 218 -1.16 -9.89 -16.49
CA ILE A 218 -2.00 -10.12 -17.66
C ILE A 218 -1.24 -9.83 -18.96
N SER A 219 -0.36 -8.82 -18.98
CA SER A 219 0.53 -8.59 -20.13
C SER A 219 1.46 -9.79 -20.33
N TYR A 220 2.08 -10.28 -19.26
CA TYR A 220 2.91 -11.48 -19.28
C TYR A 220 2.17 -12.71 -19.84
N LEU A 221 0.92 -12.94 -19.39
CA LEU A 221 0.07 -14.01 -19.90
C LEU A 221 -0.15 -13.89 -21.41
N ASN A 222 -0.45 -12.68 -21.89
CA ASN A 222 -0.67 -12.45 -23.31
C ASN A 222 0.61 -12.66 -24.14
N ASP A 223 1.74 -12.18 -23.65
CA ASP A 223 3.05 -12.39 -24.29
C ASP A 223 3.39 -13.89 -24.38
N LYS A 224 3.14 -14.65 -23.31
CA LYS A 224 3.32 -16.10 -23.29
C LYS A 224 2.43 -16.82 -24.32
N ARG A 225 1.15 -16.43 -24.40
CA ARG A 225 0.22 -16.96 -25.40
C ARG A 225 0.69 -16.66 -26.83
N ILE A 226 1.16 -15.44 -27.08
CA ILE A 226 1.69 -15.07 -28.40
C ILE A 226 2.93 -15.90 -28.75
N GLU A 227 3.83 -16.12 -27.80
CA GLU A 227 5.00 -16.96 -28.00
C GLU A 227 4.62 -18.40 -28.38
N GLU A 228 3.69 -18.99 -27.63
CA GLU A 228 3.20 -20.35 -27.92
C GLU A 228 2.41 -20.42 -29.24
N SER A 229 1.71 -19.33 -29.62
CA SER A 229 1.04 -19.28 -30.93
C SER A 229 2.01 -19.35 -32.10
N LYS A 230 3.18 -18.70 -31.99
CA LYS A 230 4.23 -18.77 -33.01
C LYS A 230 4.75 -20.19 -33.16
N ASN A 231 5.03 -20.87 -32.04
CA ASN A 231 5.46 -22.25 -32.04
C ASN A 231 4.46 -23.18 -32.74
N LEU A 232 3.14 -23.01 -32.45
CA LEU A 232 2.09 -23.81 -33.07
C LEU A 232 1.91 -23.50 -34.56
N LEU A 233 2.09 -22.25 -34.98
CA LEU A 233 2.05 -21.86 -36.40
C LEU A 233 3.21 -22.47 -37.20
N GLU A 234 4.39 -22.61 -36.60
CA GLU A 234 5.56 -23.19 -37.24
C GLU A 234 5.53 -24.73 -37.28
N THR A 235 4.90 -25.35 -36.27
CA THR A 235 4.97 -26.81 -36.06
C THR A 235 3.70 -27.56 -36.48
N THR A 236 2.59 -26.86 -36.77
CA THR A 236 1.28 -27.47 -37.06
C THR A 236 0.60 -26.82 -38.27
N ASN A 237 -0.38 -27.52 -38.84
CA ASN A 237 -1.26 -27.01 -39.92
C ASN A 237 -2.61 -26.49 -39.40
N HIS A 238 -2.72 -26.14 -38.12
CA HIS A 238 -4.00 -25.64 -37.59
C HIS A 238 -4.29 -24.23 -38.10
N SER A 239 -5.60 -23.92 -38.23
CA SER A 239 -6.01 -22.56 -38.57
C SER A 239 -5.71 -21.59 -37.45
N ILE A 240 -5.53 -20.30 -37.78
CA ILE A 240 -5.30 -19.22 -36.78
C ILE A 240 -6.39 -19.24 -35.69
N ALA A 241 -7.66 -19.46 -36.08
CA ALA A 241 -8.77 -19.52 -35.13
C ALA A 241 -8.67 -20.73 -34.18
N ALA A 242 -8.24 -21.89 -34.68
CA ALA A 242 -8.00 -23.09 -33.87
C ALA A 242 -6.83 -22.85 -32.89
N ILE A 243 -5.72 -22.29 -33.35
CA ILE A 243 -4.56 -21.96 -32.51
C ILE A 243 -4.99 -20.95 -31.42
N ALA A 244 -5.72 -19.89 -31.76
CA ALA A 244 -6.19 -18.92 -30.78
C ALA A 244 -7.02 -19.58 -29.66
N SER A 245 -7.90 -20.50 -30.02
CA SER A 245 -8.67 -21.27 -29.03
C SER A 245 -7.80 -22.18 -28.16
N MET A 246 -6.78 -22.84 -28.75
CA MET A 246 -5.88 -23.75 -28.04
C MET A 246 -5.03 -23.03 -26.99
N ILE A 247 -4.65 -21.77 -27.24
CA ILE A 247 -3.81 -20.98 -26.34
C ILE A 247 -4.62 -20.09 -25.38
N GLY A 248 -5.95 -20.23 -25.35
CA GLY A 248 -6.81 -19.57 -24.38
C GLY A 248 -7.27 -18.16 -24.75
N PHE A 249 -7.17 -17.73 -26.02
CA PHE A 249 -7.89 -16.57 -26.50
C PHE A 249 -9.33 -16.95 -26.81
N SER A 250 -10.28 -16.30 -26.10
CA SER A 250 -11.68 -16.39 -26.48
C SER A 250 -11.90 -15.60 -27.77
N SER A 251 -12.34 -16.25 -28.85
CA SER A 251 -12.80 -15.54 -30.05
C SER A 251 -14.04 -14.73 -29.71
N GLN A 252 -13.98 -13.45 -29.80
CA GLN A 252 -15.13 -12.61 -30.12
C GLN A 252 -14.95 -12.10 -31.53
#